data_af64ae8ac92c3cab5aa21cfbda4461dd
#
_entry.id   af64ae8ac92c3cab5aa21cfbda4461dd
#
_cell.length_a   1.000
_cell.length_b   1.000
_cell.length_c   1.000
_cell.angle_alpha   90.00
_cell.angle_beta   90.00
_cell.angle_gamma   90.00
#
_symmetry.space_group_name_H-M   'P 1'
#
loop_
_entity.id
_entity.type
_entity.pdbx_description
1 polymer ?
#
loop_
_entity_poly.entity_id
_entity_poly.type
_entity_poly.pdbx_seq_one_letter_code
_entity_poly.pdbx_strand_id
1 'polypeptide(L)'
;MAPARPNWLAYDWGLVFLVAAIVALGFVNLGSAAPDPALLYRQSVALGLGLLLAFLLQFLSRRRLFGLAYPLYGASLLLLALVLVVGREINGARAWFVLGPLQFQPLELAKLGLLLALAKALEGRPIARVWDYALPALLTLPVVGLLLLHPVPARAGVGLVRLVQLVGGAAVRWRRR
;
A
#
# COMPACT_ATOMS: atom_id res chain seq x y z
N MET A 1 -8.63 -26.92 -8.97
CA MET A 1 -7.86 -25.91 -9.71
C MET A 1 -6.45 -25.90 -9.15
N ALA A 2 -5.47 -26.37 -9.93
CA ALA A 2 -4.08 -26.38 -9.53
C ALA A 2 -3.59 -24.93 -9.34
N PRO A 3 -2.72 -24.66 -8.36
CA PRO A 3 -2.10 -23.33 -8.23
C PRO A 3 -1.35 -23.01 -9.53
N ALA A 4 -1.58 -21.83 -10.07
CA ALA A 4 -0.85 -21.36 -11.25
C ALA A 4 0.64 -21.41 -10.92
N ARG A 5 1.39 -22.27 -11.63
CA ARG A 5 2.84 -22.31 -11.47
C ARG A 5 3.40 -20.97 -11.91
N PRO A 6 4.27 -20.33 -11.13
CA PRO A 6 4.88 -19.08 -11.53
C PRO A 6 5.64 -19.32 -12.84
N ASN A 7 5.24 -18.63 -13.89
CA ASN A 7 5.92 -18.71 -15.17
C ASN A 7 7.07 -17.69 -15.16
N TRP A 8 8.26 -18.14 -14.81
CA TRP A 8 9.46 -17.31 -14.67
C TRP A 8 9.82 -16.55 -15.96
N LEU A 9 9.37 -17.06 -17.12
CA LEU A 9 9.58 -16.41 -18.42
C LEU A 9 8.61 -15.23 -18.66
N ALA A 10 7.53 -15.13 -17.88
CA ALA A 10 6.56 -14.04 -17.99
C ALA A 10 6.90 -12.85 -17.05
N TYR A 11 7.99 -12.94 -16.29
CA TYR A 11 8.43 -11.84 -15.42
C TYR A 11 9.08 -10.73 -16.24
N ASP A 12 8.69 -9.50 -15.92
CA ASP A 12 9.41 -8.32 -16.40
C ASP A 12 10.72 -8.15 -15.60
N TRP A 13 11.77 -8.83 -16.09
CA TRP A 13 13.08 -8.78 -15.47
C TRP A 13 13.67 -7.37 -15.45
N GLY A 14 13.28 -6.51 -16.40
CA GLY A 14 13.68 -5.10 -16.40
C GLY A 14 13.16 -4.37 -15.18
N LEU A 15 11.88 -4.60 -14.81
CA LEU A 15 11.29 -4.04 -13.61
C LEU A 15 11.97 -4.59 -12.34
N VAL A 16 12.24 -5.90 -12.28
CA VAL A 16 12.93 -6.53 -11.13
C VAL A 16 14.31 -5.93 -10.94
N PHE A 17 15.08 -5.78 -12.03
CA PHE A 17 16.41 -5.19 -11.99
C PHE A 17 16.37 -3.72 -11.54
N LEU A 18 15.41 -2.94 -12.06
CA LEU A 18 15.23 -1.53 -11.66
C LEU A 18 14.93 -1.41 -10.17
N VAL A 19 14.02 -2.22 -9.65
CA VAL A 19 13.69 -2.24 -8.21
C VAL A 19 14.91 -2.61 -7.38
N ALA A 20 15.67 -3.65 -7.80
CA ALA A 20 16.89 -4.07 -7.10
C ALA A 20 17.94 -2.96 -7.10
N ALA A 21 18.12 -2.25 -8.21
CA ALA A 21 19.04 -1.12 -8.31
C ALA A 21 18.65 0.04 -7.37
N ILE A 22 17.35 0.38 -7.32
CA ILE A 22 16.85 1.43 -6.41
C ILE A 22 17.07 1.04 -4.94
N VAL A 23 16.82 -0.22 -4.59
CA VAL A 23 17.06 -0.74 -3.23
C VAL A 23 18.54 -0.67 -2.89
N ALA A 24 19.42 -1.12 -3.79
CA ALA A 24 20.87 -1.07 -3.59
C ALA A 24 21.38 0.37 -3.38
N LEU A 25 20.94 1.31 -4.21
CA LEU A 25 21.24 2.73 -4.06
C LEU A 25 20.73 3.29 -2.73
N GLY A 26 19.54 2.86 -2.28
CA GLY A 26 18.99 3.22 -0.98
C GLY A 26 19.87 2.76 0.19
N PHE A 27 20.40 1.53 0.13
CA PHE A 27 21.33 1.01 1.14
C PHE A 27 22.66 1.74 1.15
N VAL A 28 23.24 2.02 -0.03
CA VAL A 28 24.48 2.80 -0.15
C VAL A 28 24.29 4.20 0.44
N ASN A 29 23.19 4.87 0.09
CA ASN A 29 22.90 6.21 0.62
C ASN A 29 22.68 6.19 2.14
N LEU A 30 21.96 5.20 2.66
CA LEU A 30 21.74 5.04 4.10
C LEU A 30 23.06 4.84 4.85
N GLY A 31 23.93 3.98 4.34
CA GLY A 31 25.25 3.72 4.94
C GLY A 31 26.18 4.92 4.92
N SER A 32 26.05 5.80 3.90
CA SER A 32 26.85 7.02 3.79
C SER A 32 26.32 8.16 4.66
N ALA A 33 24.98 8.29 4.75
CA ALA A 33 24.36 9.42 5.45
C ALA A 33 24.26 9.23 6.96
N ALA A 34 24.12 7.99 7.42
CA ALA A 34 24.00 7.65 8.84
C ALA A 34 24.71 6.32 9.09
N PRO A 35 25.97 6.34 9.52
CA PRO A 35 26.75 5.11 9.78
C PRO A 35 26.31 4.41 11.08
N ASP A 36 25.02 4.35 11.36
CA ASP A 36 24.45 3.62 12.48
C ASP A 36 24.10 2.19 12.04
N PRO A 37 24.81 1.17 12.55
CA PRO A 37 24.52 -0.23 12.23
C PRO A 37 23.06 -0.64 12.51
N ALA A 38 22.42 -0.01 13.51
CA ALA A 38 21.03 -0.31 13.86
C ALA A 38 20.05 0.09 12.74
N LEU A 39 20.31 1.16 12.01
CA LEU A 39 19.48 1.58 10.88
C LEU A 39 19.59 0.61 9.71
N LEU A 40 20.80 0.20 9.36
CA LEU A 40 21.03 -0.80 8.31
C LEU A 40 20.40 -2.15 8.67
N TYR A 41 20.52 -2.58 9.94
CA TYR A 41 19.87 -3.80 10.42
C TYR A 41 18.35 -3.73 10.27
N ARG A 42 17.72 -2.65 10.71
CA ARG A 42 16.26 -2.44 10.59
C ARG A 42 15.81 -2.47 9.13
N GLN A 43 16.55 -1.80 8.26
CA GLN A 43 16.24 -1.77 6.82
C GLN A 43 16.40 -3.15 6.18
N SER A 44 17.42 -3.92 6.56
CA SER A 44 17.65 -5.30 6.06
C SER A 44 16.52 -6.24 6.49
N VAL A 45 16.08 -6.15 7.76
CA VAL A 45 14.94 -6.94 8.25
C VAL A 45 13.65 -6.57 7.49
N ALA A 46 13.38 -5.28 7.31
CA ALA A 46 12.20 -4.81 6.57
C ALA A 46 12.24 -5.29 5.11
N LEU A 47 13.40 -5.21 4.45
CA LEU A 47 13.59 -5.71 3.09
C LEU A 47 13.35 -7.23 3.01
N GLY A 48 13.93 -8.01 3.93
CA GLY A 48 13.74 -9.46 3.99
C GLY A 48 12.26 -9.85 4.14
N LEU A 49 11.54 -9.19 5.05
CA LEU A 49 10.10 -9.40 5.24
C LEU A 49 9.30 -8.98 4.00
N GLY A 50 9.66 -7.86 3.36
CA GLY A 50 9.02 -7.39 2.13
C GLY A 50 9.21 -8.37 0.97
N LEU A 51 10.40 -8.91 0.79
CA LEU A 51 10.70 -9.92 -0.23
C LEU A 51 9.97 -11.24 0.05
N LEU A 52 9.93 -11.68 1.31
CA LEU A 52 9.16 -12.86 1.71
C LEU A 52 7.67 -12.68 1.41
N LEU A 53 7.10 -11.54 1.76
CA LEU A 53 5.70 -11.23 1.49
C LEU A 53 5.43 -11.19 -0.02
N ALA A 54 6.29 -10.53 -0.80
CA ALA A 54 6.18 -10.48 -2.26
C ALA A 54 6.24 -11.88 -2.87
N PHE A 55 7.11 -12.75 -2.37
CA PHE A 55 7.20 -14.15 -2.79
C PHE A 55 5.92 -14.92 -2.46
N LEU A 56 5.39 -14.78 -1.25
CA LEU A 56 4.15 -15.45 -0.83
C LEU A 56 2.94 -14.98 -1.65
N LEU A 57 2.87 -13.69 -1.98
CA LEU A 57 1.78 -13.13 -2.78
C LEU A 57 1.72 -13.70 -4.20
N GLN A 58 2.84 -14.19 -4.75
CA GLN A 58 2.87 -14.83 -6.07
C GLN A 58 2.04 -16.12 -6.15
N PHE A 59 1.87 -16.80 -5.00
CA PHE A 59 1.02 -18.00 -4.94
C PHE A 59 -0.46 -17.68 -4.73
N LEU A 60 -0.82 -16.42 -4.55
CA LEU A 60 -2.20 -15.99 -4.42
C LEU A 60 -2.84 -15.86 -5.82
N SER A 61 -3.89 -16.66 -6.08
CA SER A 61 -4.67 -16.46 -7.29
C SER A 61 -5.41 -15.12 -7.26
N ARG A 62 -5.59 -14.48 -8.42
CA ARG A 62 -6.34 -13.24 -8.57
C ARG A 62 -7.71 -13.29 -7.85
N ARG A 63 -8.42 -14.41 -7.97
CA ARG A 63 -9.71 -14.63 -7.32
C ARG A 63 -9.63 -14.54 -5.78
N ARG A 64 -8.58 -15.13 -5.18
CA ARG A 64 -8.35 -15.06 -3.72
C ARG A 64 -7.99 -13.65 -3.29
N LEU A 65 -7.15 -12.97 -4.05
CA LEU A 65 -6.76 -11.58 -3.79
C LEU A 65 -7.99 -10.66 -3.77
N PHE A 66 -8.86 -10.77 -4.78
CA PHE A 66 -10.13 -10.04 -4.80
C PHE A 66 -11.10 -10.46 -3.70
N GLY A 67 -11.07 -11.74 -3.28
CA GLY A 67 -11.82 -12.20 -2.10
C GLY A 67 -11.42 -11.49 -0.83
N LEU A 68 -10.12 -11.20 -0.67
CA LEU A 68 -9.56 -10.53 0.50
C LEU A 68 -9.65 -8.99 0.46
N ALA A 69 -10.07 -8.39 -0.65
CA ALA A 69 -10.05 -6.94 -0.84
C ALA A 69 -10.84 -6.19 0.25
N TYR A 70 -12.09 -6.54 0.50
CA TYR A 70 -12.90 -5.88 1.54
C TYR A 70 -12.49 -6.23 2.98
N PRO A 71 -12.18 -7.50 3.34
CA PRO A 71 -11.60 -7.83 4.63
C PRO A 71 -10.29 -7.07 4.92
N LEU A 72 -9.37 -7.01 3.96
CA LEU A 72 -8.11 -6.28 4.10
C LEU A 72 -8.35 -4.77 4.29
N TYR A 73 -9.29 -4.20 3.51
CA TYR A 73 -9.69 -2.82 3.64
C TYR A 73 -10.27 -2.53 5.03
N GLY A 74 -11.22 -3.35 5.51
CA GLY A 74 -11.82 -3.20 6.84
C GLY A 74 -10.78 -3.32 7.97
N ALA A 75 -9.90 -4.33 7.90
CA ALA A 75 -8.80 -4.50 8.85
C ALA A 75 -7.85 -3.30 8.85
N SER A 76 -7.52 -2.75 7.68
CA SER A 76 -6.65 -1.57 7.56
C SER A 76 -7.29 -0.31 8.15
N LEU A 77 -8.61 -0.11 8.00
CA LEU A 77 -9.34 0.98 8.65
C LEU A 77 -9.33 0.84 10.18
N LEU A 78 -9.54 -0.38 10.70
CA LEU A 78 -9.45 -0.64 12.14
C LEU A 78 -8.06 -0.33 12.68
N LEU A 79 -7.00 -0.76 11.99
CA LEU A 79 -5.62 -0.45 12.38
C LEU A 79 -5.34 1.06 12.30
N LEU A 80 -5.89 1.75 11.30
CA LEU A 80 -5.74 3.19 11.13
C LEU A 80 -6.48 3.95 12.25
N ALA A 81 -7.63 3.48 12.70
CA ALA A 81 -8.33 4.04 13.85
C ALA A 81 -7.60 3.72 15.16
N LEU A 82 -7.09 2.49 15.30
CA LEU A 82 -6.41 2.05 16.52
C LEU A 82 -5.10 2.83 16.74
N VAL A 83 -4.36 3.16 15.69
CA VAL A 83 -3.10 3.91 15.81
C VAL A 83 -3.28 5.32 16.37
N LEU A 84 -4.48 5.92 16.21
CA LEU A 84 -4.79 7.22 16.82
C LEU A 84 -4.74 7.15 18.37
N VAL A 85 -5.11 6.00 18.94
CA VAL A 85 -5.20 5.81 20.38
C VAL A 85 -3.89 5.24 20.94
N VAL A 86 -3.35 4.18 20.31
CA VAL A 86 -2.24 3.37 20.83
C VAL A 86 -0.93 3.65 20.13
N GLY A 87 -0.95 4.40 18.99
CA GLY A 87 0.23 4.68 18.18
C GLY A 87 1.30 5.49 18.90
N ARG A 88 2.56 5.26 18.56
CA ARG A 88 3.68 6.11 18.98
C ARG A 88 3.77 7.35 18.13
N GLU A 89 4.08 8.45 18.82
CA GLU A 89 4.37 9.72 18.17
C GLU A 89 5.83 9.73 17.69
N ILE A 90 6.01 9.88 16.37
CA ILE A 90 7.32 10.02 15.73
C ILE A 90 7.25 11.24 14.83
N ASN A 91 8.19 12.17 14.99
CA ASN A 91 8.22 13.44 14.25
C ASN A 91 6.92 14.26 14.34
N GLY A 92 6.29 14.31 15.51
CA GLY A 92 5.07 15.08 15.73
C GLY A 92 3.77 14.40 15.20
N ALA A 93 3.84 13.16 14.72
CA ALA A 93 2.69 12.42 14.23
C ALA A 93 2.51 11.08 14.96
N ARG A 94 1.32 10.87 15.52
CA ARG A 94 0.94 9.58 16.16
C ARG A 94 0.39 8.62 15.09
N ALA A 95 1.29 8.04 14.30
CA ALA A 95 0.93 7.27 13.11
C ALA A 95 1.66 5.92 13.00
N TRP A 96 2.40 5.50 14.03
CA TRP A 96 3.30 4.37 13.96
C TRP A 96 3.03 3.34 15.05
N PHE A 97 3.00 2.07 14.67
CA PHE A 97 3.20 0.96 15.58
C PHE A 97 4.69 0.59 15.58
N VAL A 98 5.29 0.52 16.77
CA VAL A 98 6.70 0.14 16.96
C VAL A 98 6.73 -1.26 17.55
N LEU A 99 7.21 -2.22 16.78
CA LEU A 99 7.29 -3.64 17.13
C LEU A 99 8.77 -4.06 17.11
N GLY A 100 9.47 -3.81 18.23
CA GLY A 100 10.91 -4.04 18.30
C GLY A 100 11.68 -3.20 17.27
N PRO A 101 12.47 -3.82 16.36
CA PRO A 101 13.20 -3.11 15.32
C PRO A 101 12.33 -2.58 14.19
N LEU A 102 11.09 -3.06 14.09
CA LEU A 102 10.18 -2.73 13.00
C LEU A 102 9.28 -1.56 13.38
N GLN A 103 9.11 -0.66 12.42
CA GLN A 103 8.12 0.41 12.48
C GLN A 103 7.10 0.17 11.37
N PHE A 104 5.84 0.08 11.77
CA PHE A 104 4.73 -0.18 10.86
C PHE A 104 3.77 1.00 10.86
N GLN A 105 3.48 1.53 9.68
CA GLN A 105 2.52 2.60 9.50
C GLN A 105 1.22 2.02 8.91
N PRO A 106 0.10 2.01 9.67
CA PRO A 106 -1.18 1.49 9.18
C PRO A 106 -1.71 2.18 7.92
N LEU A 107 -1.34 3.43 7.70
CA LEU A 107 -1.72 4.18 6.50
C LEU A 107 -1.22 3.51 5.21
N GLU A 108 -0.03 2.90 5.21
CA GLU A 108 0.49 2.19 4.05
C GLU A 108 -0.38 0.97 3.70
N LEU A 109 -0.82 0.23 4.73
CA LEU A 109 -1.76 -0.88 4.54
C LEU A 109 -3.14 -0.38 4.10
N ALA A 110 -3.62 0.74 4.64
CA ALA A 110 -4.90 1.32 4.26
C ALA A 110 -4.92 1.77 2.79
N LYS A 111 -3.82 2.30 2.27
CA LYS A 111 -3.68 2.61 0.84
C LYS A 111 -3.80 1.37 -0.05
N LEU A 112 -3.15 0.27 0.33
CA LEU A 112 -3.24 -1.00 -0.39
C LEU A 112 -4.64 -1.61 -0.30
N GLY A 113 -5.24 -1.61 0.89
CA GLY A 113 -6.60 -2.09 1.13
C GLY A 113 -7.63 -1.29 0.31
N LEU A 114 -7.52 0.03 0.31
CA LEU A 114 -8.37 0.91 -0.49
C LEU A 114 -8.20 0.65 -1.99
N LEU A 115 -6.96 0.52 -2.48
CA LEU A 115 -6.68 0.24 -3.88
C LEU A 115 -7.34 -1.07 -4.33
N LEU A 116 -7.21 -2.14 -3.55
CA LEU A 116 -7.83 -3.44 -3.84
C LEU A 116 -9.36 -3.37 -3.76
N ALA A 117 -9.90 -2.68 -2.77
CA ALA A 117 -11.35 -2.51 -2.61
C ALA A 117 -11.95 -1.72 -3.78
N LEU A 118 -11.29 -0.64 -4.22
CA LEU A 118 -11.69 0.14 -5.38
C LEU A 118 -11.57 -0.67 -6.68
N ALA A 119 -10.48 -1.41 -6.88
CA ALA A 119 -10.31 -2.26 -8.04
C ALA A 119 -11.43 -3.30 -8.14
N LYS A 120 -11.79 -3.95 -7.02
CA LYS A 120 -12.90 -4.89 -6.94
C LYS A 120 -14.26 -4.23 -7.13
N ALA A 121 -14.48 -3.05 -6.56
CA ALA A 121 -15.74 -2.33 -6.69
C ALA A 121 -16.03 -1.86 -8.11
N LEU A 122 -14.96 -1.57 -8.88
CA LEU A 122 -15.04 -1.11 -10.26
C LEU A 122 -14.96 -2.26 -11.28
N GLU A 123 -14.67 -3.48 -10.85
CA GLU A 123 -14.57 -4.64 -11.73
C GLU A 123 -15.91 -4.89 -12.46
N GLY A 124 -15.87 -4.86 -13.81
CA GLY A 124 -17.03 -5.14 -14.65
C GLY A 124 -18.16 -4.10 -14.60
N ARG A 125 -17.98 -2.96 -13.93
CA ARG A 125 -18.98 -1.89 -13.87
C ARG A 125 -18.63 -0.75 -14.83
N PRO A 126 -19.46 -0.49 -15.85
CA PRO A 126 -19.28 0.71 -16.68
C PRO A 126 -19.63 1.94 -15.84
N ILE A 127 -18.67 2.83 -15.68
CA ILE A 127 -18.92 4.16 -15.07
C ILE A 127 -19.55 5.04 -16.14
N ALA A 128 -20.86 5.09 -16.18
CA ALA A 128 -21.62 5.86 -17.17
C ALA A 128 -22.29 7.10 -16.56
N ARG A 129 -22.66 7.03 -15.28
CA ARG A 129 -23.42 8.06 -14.58
C ARG A 129 -22.68 8.56 -13.35
N VAL A 130 -23.03 9.76 -12.88
CA VAL A 130 -22.46 10.38 -11.66
C VAL A 130 -22.66 9.46 -10.44
N TRP A 131 -23.76 8.77 -10.36
CA TRP A 131 -24.05 7.83 -9.27
C TRP A 131 -23.11 6.62 -9.20
N ASP A 132 -22.45 6.28 -10.29
CA ASP A 132 -21.51 5.17 -10.33
C ASP A 132 -20.24 5.47 -9.51
N TYR A 133 -19.99 6.75 -9.21
CA TYR A 133 -18.91 7.20 -8.32
C TYR A 133 -19.27 7.12 -6.83
N ALA A 134 -20.54 6.86 -6.47
CA ALA A 134 -20.97 6.84 -5.08
C ALA A 134 -20.24 5.74 -4.27
N LEU A 135 -20.09 4.55 -4.82
CA LEU A 135 -19.38 3.45 -4.13
C LEU A 135 -17.87 3.70 -3.96
N PRO A 136 -17.12 4.12 -5.01
CA PRO A 136 -15.74 4.59 -4.85
C PRO A 136 -15.59 5.71 -3.81
N ALA A 137 -16.47 6.70 -3.82
CA ALA A 137 -16.46 7.79 -2.84
C ALA A 137 -16.70 7.25 -1.43
N LEU A 138 -17.69 6.38 -1.24
CA LEU A 138 -18.03 5.77 0.06
C LEU A 138 -16.84 4.96 0.62
N LEU A 139 -16.08 4.28 -0.23
CA LEU A 139 -14.87 3.57 0.18
C LEU A 139 -13.71 4.53 0.50
N THR A 140 -13.62 5.65 -0.16
CA THR A 140 -12.52 6.61 0.03
C THR A 140 -12.72 7.49 1.26
N LEU A 141 -13.95 7.91 1.53
CA LEU A 141 -14.29 8.85 2.62
C LEU A 141 -13.82 8.40 4.01
N PRO A 142 -13.97 7.13 4.46
CA PRO A 142 -13.47 6.70 5.77
C PRO A 142 -11.97 6.85 5.91
N VAL A 143 -11.19 6.53 4.87
CA VAL A 143 -9.73 6.67 4.88
C VAL A 143 -9.33 8.14 4.98
N VAL A 144 -9.97 9.00 4.18
CA VAL A 144 -9.72 10.45 4.21
C VAL A 144 -10.14 11.04 5.55
N GLY A 145 -11.30 10.67 6.08
CA GLY A 145 -11.79 11.14 7.38
C GLY A 145 -10.85 10.77 8.52
N LEU A 146 -10.40 9.52 8.58
CA LEU A 146 -9.41 9.08 9.58
C LEU A 146 -8.07 9.80 9.38
N LEU A 147 -7.65 10.04 8.16
CA LEU A 147 -6.41 10.75 7.87
C LEU A 147 -6.47 12.21 8.34
N LEU A 148 -7.61 12.88 8.19
CA LEU A 148 -7.80 14.26 8.67
C LEU A 148 -7.78 14.36 10.20
N LEU A 149 -8.15 13.28 10.90
CA LEU A 149 -8.06 13.18 12.35
C LEU A 149 -6.62 12.92 12.84
N HIS A 150 -5.73 12.45 11.97
CA HIS A 150 -4.33 12.29 12.32
C HIS A 150 -3.62 13.65 12.26
N PRO A 151 -2.84 14.03 13.26
CA PRO A 151 -1.90 15.14 13.17
C PRO A 151 -0.75 14.73 12.22
N VAL A 152 -1.02 14.72 10.92
CA VAL A 152 -0.06 14.26 9.91
C VAL A 152 0.68 15.47 9.35
N PRO A 153 2.01 15.48 9.30
CA PRO A 153 2.72 16.49 8.52
C PRO A 153 2.24 16.43 7.07
N ALA A 154 1.98 17.58 6.46
CA ALA A 154 1.33 17.78 5.16
C ALA A 154 1.80 16.87 3.99
N ARG A 155 2.96 16.26 4.12
CA ARG A 155 3.56 15.34 3.12
C ARG A 155 2.82 14.02 2.92
N ALA A 156 2.11 13.51 3.93
CA ALA A 156 1.40 12.23 3.80
C ALA A 156 0.05 12.38 3.08
N GLY A 157 -0.60 13.54 3.20
CA GLY A 157 -1.83 13.85 2.45
C GLY A 157 -1.62 13.88 0.94
N VAL A 158 -0.45 14.33 0.47
CA VAL A 158 -0.08 14.37 -0.95
C VAL A 158 -0.04 12.97 -1.57
N GLY A 159 0.40 11.95 -0.83
CA GLY A 159 0.44 10.57 -1.31
C GLY A 159 -0.95 9.99 -1.58
N LEU A 160 -1.93 10.29 -0.71
CA LEU A 160 -3.32 9.83 -0.88
C LEU A 160 -3.99 10.52 -2.06
N VAL A 161 -3.81 11.83 -2.22
CA VAL A 161 -4.35 12.59 -3.35
C VAL A 161 -3.80 12.05 -4.67
N ARG A 162 -2.50 11.78 -4.74
CA ARG A 162 -1.88 11.14 -5.93
C ARG A 162 -2.45 9.76 -6.22
N LEU A 163 -2.68 8.93 -5.20
CA LEU A 163 -3.28 7.61 -5.37
C LEU A 163 -4.70 7.70 -5.95
N VAL A 164 -5.53 8.59 -5.40
CA VAL A 164 -6.90 8.82 -5.89
C VAL A 164 -6.88 9.35 -7.32
N GLN A 165 -5.96 10.26 -7.66
CA GLN A 165 -5.79 10.76 -9.03
C GLN A 165 -5.33 9.67 -9.99
N LEU A 166 -4.41 8.77 -9.60
CA LEU A 166 -3.95 7.66 -10.41
C LEU A 166 -5.09 6.66 -10.69
N VAL A 167 -5.86 6.29 -9.67
CA VAL A 167 -7.00 5.37 -9.82
C VAL A 167 -8.09 6.01 -10.68
N GLY A 168 -8.44 7.28 -10.44
CA GLY A 168 -9.41 8.01 -11.25
C GLY A 168 -8.94 8.20 -12.70
N GLY A 169 -7.67 8.54 -12.90
CA GLY A 169 -7.09 8.69 -14.25
C GLY A 169 -6.94 7.36 -15.01
N ALA A 170 -6.72 6.25 -14.32
CA ALA A 170 -6.70 4.91 -14.91
C ALA A 170 -8.11 4.49 -15.36
N ALA A 171 -9.12 4.72 -14.53
CA ALA A 171 -10.53 4.44 -14.85
C ALA A 171 -11.03 5.23 -16.08
N VAL A 172 -10.61 6.51 -16.19
CA VAL A 172 -10.95 7.36 -17.34
C VAL A 172 -10.23 6.90 -18.62
N ARG A 173 -8.97 6.47 -18.55
CA ARG A 173 -8.22 5.98 -19.72
C ARG A 173 -8.72 4.63 -20.23
N TRP A 174 -9.13 3.74 -19.35
CA TRP A 174 -9.74 2.46 -19.72
C TRP A 174 -11.02 2.64 -20.54
N ARG A 175 -11.79 3.70 -20.27
CA ARG A 175 -13.04 4.02 -20.99
C ARG A 175 -12.82 4.45 -22.44
N ARG A 176 -11.61 4.93 -22.81
CA ARG A 176 -11.32 5.46 -24.16
C ARG A 176 -10.73 4.41 -25.12
N ARG A 177 -10.54 3.18 -24.67
CA ARG A 177 -10.12 2.01 -25.46
C ARG A 177 -11.25 1.01 -25.59
#